data_ce4ff17ac0ba35efadb35dd1cf9cd8d4
#
_entry.id   ce4ff17ac0ba35efadb35dd1cf9cd8d4
#
_cell.length_a   1.000
_cell.length_b   1.000
_cell.length_c   1.000
_cell.angle_alpha   90.00
_cell.angle_beta   90.00
_cell.angle_gamma   90.00
#
_symmetry.space_group_name_H-M   'P 1'
#
loop_
_entity.id
_entity.type
_entity.pdbx_description
1 polymer ?
#
loop_
_entity_poly.entity_id
_entity_poly.type
_entity_poly.pdbx_seq_one_letter_code
_entity_poly.pdbx_strand_id
1 'polypeptide(L)'
;MDITTLENWLWEAACSIRGPLDAPKYKDYILPLLFYKRLSDVYEDELQKLGQEFGDEDLARQLAQEDRALIRFYIPNGYTWAEVRKSPVRLGERLTEAMRAIAKENPKLAGVIDIVDFNATAAGQHILDDDILARLMEVLNRQRLGLRDVEPDILGRAYEYLLRKFAEGSGQAAGEFYTPKEVATLMAYILDPEEGETVYDPACGSGGLLIKAQLRLREKVAQRLGKDPHDLQPGDVQRPLQLFGQEINHVTYAIAKMNAFIHDMEAEIALGDTMRNPRFTVDGRLRTFDKVTANPMWNQKFSTEVYENDTYGRFIRGIPPASSADWGWIQHMYASLNEGGKMAVVLDTGAVSRGSGNQGSNRERDIRRAFIEGDLVAPGDLIEAVILLPENLFYNTTAPGIILVINKAKPHPGEILLINASKLCAKGRPKNYLTDEHIRQIYEIYRDWRAEDGVSAIITTAEAARNDYNLSPSRYVASDDVEPPLPLEEALVLLAQAEEARAETDAELDAVLQALGFGNWRIENGK
;
A
#
# COMPACT_ATOMS: atom_id res chain seq x y z
N MET A 1 3.32 -14.85 10.61
CA MET A 1 2.63 -14.14 11.75
C MET A 1 1.30 -13.61 11.24
N ASP A 2 0.18 -13.89 11.92
CA ASP A 2 -1.13 -13.28 11.60
C ASP A 2 -1.26 -11.85 12.17
N ILE A 3 -2.29 -11.12 11.71
CA ILE A 3 -2.47 -9.71 12.08
C ILE A 3 -2.76 -9.51 13.58
N THR A 4 -3.54 -10.39 14.18
CA THR A 4 -3.91 -10.29 15.60
C THR A 4 -2.69 -10.47 16.47
N THR A 5 -1.83 -11.42 16.13
CA THR A 5 -0.54 -11.65 16.80
C THR A 5 0.37 -10.43 16.68
N LEU A 6 0.46 -9.84 15.47
CA LEU A 6 1.25 -8.63 15.25
C LEU A 6 0.75 -7.46 16.10
N GLU A 7 -0.55 -7.19 16.08
CA GLU A 7 -1.16 -6.07 16.81
C GLU A 7 -0.99 -6.21 18.32
N ASN A 8 -1.21 -7.40 18.87
CA ASN A 8 -1.01 -7.67 20.31
C ASN A 8 0.45 -7.50 20.71
N TRP A 9 1.36 -8.00 19.92
CA TRP A 9 2.80 -7.89 20.16
C TRP A 9 3.29 -6.43 20.12
N LEU A 10 2.85 -5.64 19.13
CA LEU A 10 3.16 -4.21 19.05
C LEU A 10 2.50 -3.39 20.17
N TRP A 11 1.30 -3.79 20.61
CA TRP A 11 0.66 -3.20 21.77
C TRP A 11 1.48 -3.42 23.06
N GLU A 12 1.96 -4.66 23.28
CA GLU A 12 2.84 -4.95 24.41
C GLU A 12 4.16 -4.16 24.33
N ALA A 13 4.75 -4.04 23.13
CA ALA A 13 5.93 -3.22 22.91
C ALA A 13 5.68 -1.75 23.28
N ALA A 14 4.55 -1.18 22.86
CA ALA A 14 4.17 0.19 23.21
C ALA A 14 3.92 0.35 24.73
N CYS A 15 3.29 -0.63 25.36
CA CYS A 15 3.09 -0.63 26.82
C CYS A 15 4.41 -0.65 27.59
N SER A 16 5.46 -1.27 27.06
CA SER A 16 6.78 -1.35 27.72
C SER A 16 7.50 0.01 27.83
N ILE A 17 7.18 0.96 26.94
CA ILE A 17 7.75 2.32 26.91
C ILE A 17 6.77 3.40 27.39
N ARG A 18 5.64 3.00 27.94
CA ARG A 18 4.62 3.91 28.48
C ARG A 18 5.14 4.59 29.76
N GLY A 19 4.95 5.89 29.82
CA GLY A 19 5.32 6.76 30.96
C GLY A 19 6.33 7.82 30.59
N PRO A 20 7.56 7.47 30.12
CA PRO A 20 8.55 8.46 29.70
C PRO A 20 8.21 9.20 28.40
N LEU A 21 7.39 8.57 27.53
CA LEU A 21 7.04 9.08 26.21
C LEU A 21 5.54 9.28 26.06
N ASP A 22 5.17 10.27 25.23
CA ASP A 22 3.81 10.44 24.73
C ASP A 22 3.48 9.38 23.66
N ALA A 23 2.23 8.91 23.66
CA ALA A 23 1.79 7.84 22.77
C ALA A 23 2.12 8.06 21.27
N PRO A 24 1.99 9.26 20.67
CA PRO A 24 2.37 9.50 19.27
C PRO A 24 3.85 9.28 18.97
N LYS A 25 4.73 9.32 19.97
CA LYS A 25 6.18 9.11 19.82
C LYS A 25 6.61 7.65 19.90
N TYR A 26 5.72 6.72 20.28
CA TYR A 26 6.09 5.31 20.41
C TYR A 26 6.66 4.72 19.11
N LYS A 27 6.08 5.08 17.97
CA LYS A 27 6.54 4.65 16.66
C LYS A 27 8.00 5.02 16.36
N ASP A 28 8.46 6.18 16.88
CA ASP A 28 9.79 6.71 16.59
C ASP A 28 10.91 5.86 17.22
N TYR A 29 10.58 5.04 18.22
CA TYR A 29 11.50 4.11 18.88
C TYR A 29 11.24 2.65 18.52
N ILE A 30 9.96 2.26 18.38
CA ILE A 30 9.59 0.87 18.08
C ILE A 30 10.00 0.48 16.65
N LEU A 31 9.73 1.34 15.66
CA LEU A 31 10.01 1.01 14.26
C LEU A 31 11.51 0.82 13.95
N PRO A 32 12.43 1.67 14.40
CA PRO A 32 13.85 1.43 14.21
C PRO A 32 14.35 0.14 14.87
N LEU A 33 13.86 -0.18 16.07
CA LEU A 33 14.20 -1.45 16.74
C LEU A 33 13.60 -2.65 16.02
N LEU A 34 12.38 -2.54 15.50
CA LEU A 34 11.73 -3.57 14.72
C LEU A 34 12.52 -3.84 13.43
N PHE A 35 12.97 -2.77 12.77
CA PHE A 35 13.82 -2.88 11.60
C PHE A 35 15.17 -3.52 11.92
N TYR A 36 15.82 -3.08 12.97
CA TYR A 36 17.08 -3.67 13.43
C TYR A 36 16.93 -5.16 13.75
N LYS A 37 15.86 -5.52 14.45
CA LYS A 37 15.52 -6.93 14.70
C LYS A 37 15.36 -7.73 13.41
N ARG A 38 14.59 -7.18 12.45
CA ARG A 38 14.39 -7.83 11.15
C ARG A 38 15.69 -8.00 10.37
N LEU A 39 16.56 -6.97 10.34
CA LEU A 39 17.88 -7.08 9.73
C LEU A 39 18.69 -8.22 10.36
N SER A 40 18.73 -8.26 11.70
CA SER A 40 19.44 -9.32 12.42
C SER A 40 18.91 -10.71 12.11
N ASP A 41 17.58 -10.89 12.13
CA ASP A 41 16.97 -12.19 11.88
C ASP A 41 17.21 -12.68 10.44
N VAL A 42 17.13 -11.76 9.47
CA VAL A 42 17.42 -12.07 8.05
C VAL A 42 18.90 -12.38 7.85
N TYR A 43 19.79 -11.62 8.50
CA TYR A 43 21.23 -11.87 8.45
C TYR A 43 21.60 -13.24 9.02
N GLU A 44 21.00 -13.62 10.15
CA GLU A 44 21.18 -14.95 10.75
C GLU A 44 20.69 -16.08 9.83
N ASP A 45 19.53 -15.89 9.15
CA ASP A 45 19.03 -16.85 8.16
C ASP A 45 20.00 -17.06 7.01
N GLU A 46 20.61 -15.98 6.51
CA GLU A 46 21.59 -16.05 5.42
C GLU A 46 22.89 -16.73 5.86
N LEU A 47 23.38 -16.42 7.07
CA LEU A 47 24.55 -17.09 7.63
C LEU A 47 24.28 -18.59 7.86
N GLN A 48 23.10 -18.95 8.35
CA GLN A 48 22.73 -20.34 8.53
C GLN A 48 22.68 -21.10 7.19
N LYS A 49 22.11 -20.47 6.15
CA LYS A 49 22.06 -21.03 4.80
C LYS A 49 23.50 -21.24 4.26
N LEU A 50 24.34 -20.23 4.38
CA LEU A 50 25.72 -20.27 3.98
C LEU A 50 26.50 -21.36 4.76
N GLY A 51 26.26 -21.48 6.08
CA GLY A 51 26.84 -22.53 6.92
C GLY A 51 26.42 -23.93 6.51
N GLN A 52 25.19 -24.13 6.06
CA GLN A 52 24.74 -25.42 5.51
C GLN A 52 25.48 -25.78 4.20
N GLU A 53 25.76 -24.78 3.36
CA GLU A 53 26.49 -24.99 2.10
C GLU A 53 27.96 -25.36 2.33
N PHE A 54 28.61 -24.74 3.34
CA PHE A 54 30.04 -24.94 3.65
C PHE A 54 30.28 -25.92 4.82
N GLY A 55 29.21 -26.39 5.48
CA GLY A 55 29.28 -27.37 6.56
C GLY A 55 29.70 -26.80 7.93
N ASP A 56 29.90 -25.50 8.07
CA ASP A 56 30.32 -24.82 9.30
C ASP A 56 29.80 -23.37 9.36
N GLU A 57 29.08 -23.02 10.44
CA GLU A 57 28.52 -21.66 10.65
C GLU A 57 29.59 -20.62 11.00
N ASP A 58 30.67 -21.00 11.72
CA ASP A 58 31.78 -20.09 12.03
C ASP A 58 32.56 -19.73 10.77
N LEU A 59 32.76 -20.71 9.89
CA LEU A 59 33.37 -20.50 8.58
C LEU A 59 32.48 -19.59 7.72
N ALA A 60 31.16 -19.78 7.75
CA ALA A 60 30.20 -18.89 7.04
C ALA A 60 30.34 -17.44 7.49
N ARG A 61 30.48 -17.18 8.78
CA ARG A 61 30.68 -15.82 9.33
C ARG A 61 32.02 -15.22 8.84
N GLN A 62 33.10 -15.99 8.80
CA GLN A 62 34.37 -15.53 8.29
C GLN A 62 34.29 -15.21 6.79
N LEU A 63 33.71 -16.11 6.00
CA LEU A 63 33.52 -15.91 4.56
C LEU A 63 32.68 -14.67 4.26
N ALA A 64 31.58 -14.47 4.99
CA ALA A 64 30.75 -13.28 4.87
C ALA A 64 31.46 -11.98 5.24
N GLN A 65 32.47 -12.05 6.12
CA GLN A 65 33.31 -10.91 6.46
C GLN A 65 34.36 -10.61 5.37
N GLU A 66 34.91 -11.64 4.72
CA GLU A 66 35.92 -11.51 3.67
C GLU A 66 35.30 -11.16 2.31
N ASP A 67 34.19 -11.79 1.98
CA ASP A 67 33.46 -11.57 0.71
C ASP A 67 31.99 -11.16 0.97
N ARG A 68 31.72 -9.86 0.85
CA ARG A 68 30.39 -9.26 1.03
C ARG A 68 29.37 -9.68 -0.05
N ALA A 69 29.84 -10.23 -1.18
CA ALA A 69 28.95 -10.69 -2.25
C ALA A 69 28.18 -11.97 -1.89
N LEU A 70 28.63 -12.70 -0.86
CA LEU A 70 27.99 -13.92 -0.39
C LEU A 70 26.69 -13.67 0.41
N ILE A 71 26.47 -12.43 0.85
CA ILE A 71 25.33 -12.03 1.69
C ILE A 71 24.73 -10.73 1.16
N ARG A 72 23.43 -10.51 1.41
CA ARG A 72 22.73 -9.29 0.96
C ARG A 72 23.25 -8.03 1.62
N PHE A 73 23.59 -8.13 2.90
CA PHE A 73 24.11 -7.06 3.73
C PHE A 73 24.91 -7.63 4.89
N TYR A 74 25.72 -6.79 5.50
CA TYR A 74 26.60 -7.20 6.56
C TYR A 74 26.30 -6.50 7.88
N ILE A 75 26.20 -7.28 8.95
CA ILE A 75 26.15 -6.79 10.32
C ILE A 75 27.50 -7.07 10.98
N PRO A 76 28.25 -6.04 11.43
CA PRO A 76 29.54 -6.25 12.10
C PRO A 76 29.41 -7.10 13.37
N ASN A 77 30.43 -7.89 13.67
CA ASN A 77 30.48 -8.72 14.87
C ASN A 77 30.25 -7.86 16.14
N GLY A 78 29.46 -8.36 17.06
CA GLY A 78 29.09 -7.67 18.28
C GLY A 78 27.83 -6.79 18.17
N TYR A 79 27.29 -6.62 16.94
CA TYR A 79 26.17 -5.75 16.66
C TYR A 79 24.92 -6.45 16.09
N THR A 80 24.84 -7.78 16.16
CA THR A 80 23.58 -8.47 15.93
C THR A 80 22.61 -8.24 17.09
N TRP A 81 21.31 -8.40 16.83
CA TRP A 81 20.28 -8.27 17.88
C TRP A 81 20.57 -9.13 19.10
N ALA A 82 20.97 -10.39 18.89
CA ALA A 82 21.28 -11.34 19.95
C ALA A 82 22.51 -10.90 20.78
N GLU A 83 23.52 -10.31 20.13
CA GLU A 83 24.75 -9.86 20.80
C GLU A 83 24.52 -8.57 21.60
N VAL A 84 23.79 -7.60 21.06
CA VAL A 84 23.49 -6.35 21.76
C VAL A 84 22.58 -6.61 22.96
N ARG A 85 21.61 -7.52 22.84
CA ARG A 85 20.69 -7.90 23.92
C ARG A 85 21.35 -8.58 25.12
N LYS A 86 22.50 -9.25 24.93
CA LYS A 86 23.20 -9.98 26.02
C LYS A 86 23.64 -9.10 27.19
N SER A 87 23.83 -7.80 26.97
CA SER A 87 24.27 -6.89 28.01
C SER A 87 23.31 -5.69 28.11
N PRO A 88 22.52 -5.60 29.19
CA PRO A 88 21.59 -4.49 29.39
C PRO A 88 22.28 -3.17 29.84
N VAL A 89 23.56 -3.22 30.19
CA VAL A 89 24.31 -2.04 30.66
C VAL A 89 24.71 -1.16 29.48
N ARG A 90 24.45 0.14 29.59
CA ARG A 90 24.68 1.14 28.50
C ARG A 90 23.98 0.74 27.20
N LEU A 91 22.77 0.19 27.34
CA LEU A 91 22.04 -0.41 26.21
C LEU A 91 21.68 0.65 25.15
N GLY A 92 21.24 1.86 25.57
CA GLY A 92 20.94 2.97 24.67
C GLY A 92 22.13 3.38 23.81
N GLU A 93 23.32 3.46 24.41
CA GLU A 93 24.57 3.74 23.69
C GLU A 93 24.90 2.63 22.70
N ARG A 94 24.84 1.37 23.14
CA ARG A 94 25.15 0.21 22.29
C ARG A 94 24.18 0.05 21.12
N LEU A 95 22.88 0.33 21.30
CA LEU A 95 21.90 0.33 20.23
C LEU A 95 22.23 1.41 19.19
N THR A 96 22.57 2.62 19.65
CA THR A 96 22.95 3.71 18.77
C THR A 96 24.22 3.40 18.00
N GLU A 97 25.24 2.81 18.67
CA GLU A 97 26.47 2.36 18.03
C GLU A 97 26.24 1.25 17.01
N ALA A 98 25.39 0.26 17.34
CA ALA A 98 25.04 -0.82 16.43
C ALA A 98 24.40 -0.31 15.13
N MET A 99 23.43 0.59 15.24
CA MET A 99 22.76 1.16 14.08
C MET A 99 23.70 1.99 13.21
N ARG A 100 24.58 2.79 13.83
CA ARG A 100 25.62 3.54 13.10
C ARG A 100 26.65 2.63 12.44
N ALA A 101 27.07 1.56 13.13
CA ALA A 101 27.99 0.57 12.56
C ALA A 101 27.38 -0.17 11.36
N ILE A 102 26.12 -0.57 11.45
CA ILE A 102 25.37 -1.20 10.35
C ILE A 102 25.24 -0.23 9.17
N ALA A 103 24.87 1.04 9.42
CA ALA A 103 24.76 2.05 8.37
C ALA A 103 26.10 2.32 7.66
N LYS A 104 27.21 2.29 8.40
CA LYS A 104 28.56 2.46 7.84
C LYS A 104 28.94 1.35 6.89
N GLU A 105 28.63 0.10 7.23
CA GLU A 105 28.91 -1.07 6.38
C GLU A 105 27.91 -1.21 5.22
N ASN A 106 26.73 -0.59 5.32
CA ASN A 106 25.66 -0.64 4.33
C ASN A 106 25.23 0.77 3.92
N PRO A 107 25.93 1.47 3.01
CA PRO A 107 25.69 2.87 2.68
C PRO A 107 24.25 3.20 2.23
N LYS A 108 23.53 2.24 1.67
CA LYS A 108 22.11 2.40 1.30
C LYS A 108 21.19 2.66 2.51
N LEU A 109 21.64 2.30 3.73
CA LEU A 109 20.91 2.50 4.99
C LEU A 109 21.31 3.78 5.74
N ALA A 110 22.36 4.48 5.30
CA ALA A 110 22.79 5.73 5.92
C ALA A 110 21.68 6.78 5.85
N GLY A 111 21.41 7.45 6.98
CA GLY A 111 20.31 8.41 7.11
C GLY A 111 18.92 7.75 7.16
N VAL A 112 18.84 6.44 7.35
CA VAL A 112 17.60 5.68 7.47
C VAL A 112 17.53 4.93 8.80
N ILE A 113 18.53 4.10 9.12
CA ILE A 113 18.58 3.34 10.37
C ILE A 113 19.24 4.11 11.51
N ASP A 114 20.17 4.98 11.20
CA ASP A 114 21.04 5.73 12.14
C ASP A 114 20.49 7.09 12.55
N ILE A 115 19.21 7.37 12.27
CA ILE A 115 18.56 8.65 12.60
C ILE A 115 18.14 8.77 14.07
N VAL A 116 17.99 7.64 14.78
CA VAL A 116 17.52 7.61 16.17
C VAL A 116 18.73 7.46 17.11
N ASP A 117 18.79 8.33 18.11
CA ASP A 117 19.74 8.23 19.21
C ASP A 117 19.03 7.69 20.45
N PHE A 118 19.23 6.39 20.73
CA PHE A 118 18.66 5.73 21.90
C PHE A 118 19.31 6.16 23.21
N ASN A 119 20.45 6.86 23.14
CA ASN A 119 21.15 7.45 24.27
C ASN A 119 20.76 8.91 24.51
N ALA A 120 19.77 9.44 23.76
CA ALA A 120 19.36 10.82 23.85
C ALA A 120 18.85 11.19 25.24
N THR A 121 19.20 12.41 25.70
CA THR A 121 18.81 12.95 27.01
C THR A 121 17.90 14.16 26.85
N ALA A 122 16.97 14.31 27.79
CA ALA A 122 16.16 15.51 27.96
C ALA A 122 16.28 15.98 29.41
N ALA A 123 16.55 17.27 29.64
CA ALA A 123 16.77 17.84 30.96
C ALA A 123 17.82 17.08 31.82
N GLY A 124 18.85 16.49 31.19
CA GLY A 124 19.92 15.75 31.86
C GLY A 124 19.60 14.30 32.24
N GLN A 125 18.44 13.79 31.84
CA GLN A 125 18.06 12.39 32.04
C GLN A 125 17.84 11.70 30.68
N HIS A 126 18.13 10.41 30.57
CA HIS A 126 17.81 9.63 29.37
C HIS A 126 16.30 9.67 29.10
N ILE A 127 15.92 9.83 27.83
CA ILE A 127 14.51 9.79 27.41
C ILE A 127 13.94 8.38 27.65
N LEU A 128 14.74 7.36 27.32
CA LEU A 128 14.49 5.98 27.67
C LEU A 128 15.71 5.46 28.41
N ASP A 129 15.53 4.98 29.65
CA ASP A 129 16.60 4.33 30.38
C ASP A 129 16.88 2.91 29.88
N ASP A 130 18.04 2.36 30.26
CA ASP A 130 18.46 1.01 29.83
C ASP A 130 17.46 -0.08 30.23
N ASP A 131 16.79 0.05 31.38
CA ASP A 131 15.81 -0.94 31.86
C ASP A 131 14.55 -0.94 30.98
N ILE A 132 14.12 0.23 30.51
CA ILE A 132 12.99 0.36 29.58
C ILE A 132 13.35 -0.20 28.23
N LEU A 133 14.53 0.15 27.71
CA LEU A 133 15.03 -0.39 26.45
C LEU A 133 15.20 -1.90 26.49
N ALA A 134 15.71 -2.45 27.61
CA ALA A 134 15.83 -3.89 27.79
C ALA A 134 14.47 -4.60 27.78
N ARG A 135 13.47 -4.05 28.48
CA ARG A 135 12.10 -4.58 28.43
C ARG A 135 11.50 -4.53 27.02
N LEU A 136 11.67 -3.43 26.31
CA LEU A 136 11.23 -3.30 24.92
C LEU A 136 11.89 -4.34 24.02
N MET A 137 13.20 -4.51 24.12
CA MET A 137 13.93 -5.53 23.37
C MET A 137 13.45 -6.96 23.70
N GLU A 138 13.17 -7.26 24.96
CA GLU A 138 12.63 -8.58 25.36
C GLU A 138 11.24 -8.84 24.77
N VAL A 139 10.37 -7.83 24.76
CA VAL A 139 9.06 -7.95 24.10
C VAL A 139 9.24 -8.19 22.60
N LEU A 140 10.09 -7.40 21.94
CA LEU A 140 10.35 -7.53 20.50
C LEU A 140 11.05 -8.86 20.16
N ASN A 141 11.82 -9.43 21.10
CA ASN A 141 12.51 -10.71 20.89
C ASN A 141 11.59 -11.94 20.86
N ARG A 142 10.34 -11.81 21.27
CA ARG A 142 9.39 -12.96 21.31
C ARG A 142 8.97 -13.44 19.92
N GLN A 143 9.13 -12.60 18.91
CA GLN A 143 8.78 -12.94 17.53
C GLN A 143 10.03 -12.90 16.65
N ARG A 144 10.15 -13.91 15.79
CA ARG A 144 11.20 -13.93 14.75
C ARG A 144 10.69 -13.22 13.51
N LEU A 145 11.55 -12.48 12.85
CA LEU A 145 11.21 -11.62 11.72
C LEU A 145 12.02 -11.97 10.44
N GLY A 146 12.44 -13.22 10.28
CA GLY A 146 13.11 -13.69 9.06
C GLY A 146 12.20 -13.62 7.82
N LEU A 147 12.78 -13.84 6.64
CA LEU A 147 12.06 -13.70 5.37
C LEU A 147 10.88 -14.68 5.21
N ARG A 148 10.95 -15.84 5.88
CA ARG A 148 9.88 -16.87 5.87
C ARG A 148 8.94 -16.78 7.06
N ASP A 149 9.28 -16.01 8.11
CA ASP A 149 8.53 -15.95 9.36
C ASP A 149 7.36 -14.98 9.30
N VAL A 150 7.50 -13.92 8.51
CA VAL A 150 6.55 -12.80 8.42
C VAL A 150 6.29 -12.39 6.98
N GLU A 151 5.18 -11.66 6.80
CA GLU A 151 4.88 -11.09 5.47
C GLU A 151 5.95 -10.10 5.01
N PRO A 152 6.12 -9.93 3.69
CA PRO A 152 7.17 -9.08 3.15
C PRO A 152 7.16 -7.65 3.67
N ASP A 153 6.00 -6.99 3.72
CA ASP A 153 5.85 -5.63 4.21
C ASP A 153 5.42 -5.55 5.68
N ILE A 154 6.05 -6.34 6.55
CA ILE A 154 5.75 -6.31 8.00
C ILE A 154 6.02 -4.94 8.64
N LEU A 155 7.01 -4.19 8.11
CA LEU A 155 7.34 -2.86 8.63
C LEU A 155 6.26 -1.83 8.32
N GLY A 156 5.70 -1.85 7.12
CA GLY A 156 4.56 -1.01 6.74
C GLY A 156 3.32 -1.33 7.58
N ARG A 157 3.06 -2.61 7.83
CA ARG A 157 1.97 -3.07 8.70
C ARG A 157 2.13 -2.60 10.14
N ALA A 158 3.34 -2.72 10.68
CA ALA A 158 3.64 -2.26 12.03
C ALA A 158 3.44 -0.74 12.17
N TYR A 159 3.89 0.01 11.18
CA TYR A 159 3.71 1.46 11.12
C TYR A 159 2.23 1.85 11.11
N GLU A 160 1.44 1.25 10.22
CA GLU A 160 -0.01 1.49 10.14
C GLU A 160 -0.71 1.22 11.47
N TYR A 161 -0.41 0.08 12.10
CA TYR A 161 -0.98 -0.24 13.41
C TYR A 161 -0.64 0.81 14.46
N LEU A 162 0.64 1.19 14.57
CA LEU A 162 1.09 2.18 15.56
C LEU A 162 0.46 3.56 15.31
N LEU A 163 0.30 3.97 14.05
CA LEU A 163 -0.42 5.21 13.71
C LEU A 163 -1.88 5.12 14.15
N ARG A 164 -2.60 4.09 13.72
CA ARG A 164 -4.02 3.92 14.03
C ARG A 164 -4.28 3.91 15.54
N LYS A 165 -3.40 3.23 16.30
CA LYS A 165 -3.61 2.99 17.73
C LYS A 165 -3.18 4.16 18.61
N PHE A 166 -2.17 4.92 18.20
CA PHE A 166 -1.54 5.93 19.06
C PHE A 166 -1.56 7.35 18.50
N ALA A 167 -2.08 7.58 17.29
CA ALA A 167 -2.25 8.92 16.72
C ALA A 167 -3.59 9.58 17.11
N GLU A 168 -4.44 8.91 17.88
CA GLU A 168 -5.71 9.46 18.37
C GLU A 168 -5.45 10.73 19.20
N GLY A 169 -5.81 11.90 18.65
CA GLY A 169 -5.65 13.22 19.28
C GLY A 169 -4.81 14.22 18.50
N SER A 170 -4.04 13.82 17.50
CA SER A 170 -3.16 14.72 16.73
C SER A 170 -3.82 15.39 15.52
N GLY A 171 -5.09 15.09 15.21
CA GLY A 171 -5.76 15.64 14.01
C GLY A 171 -5.16 15.20 12.66
N GLN A 172 -4.08 14.43 12.68
CA GLN A 172 -3.49 13.80 11.50
C GLN A 172 -4.17 12.44 11.28
N ALA A 173 -5.49 12.49 11.05
CA ALA A 173 -6.24 11.30 10.75
C ALA A 173 -5.98 10.86 9.30
N ALA A 174 -5.57 9.60 9.15
CA ALA A 174 -6.13 8.71 8.15
C ALA A 174 -6.02 9.16 6.68
N GLY A 175 -4.87 9.67 6.24
CA GLY A 175 -4.60 9.84 4.81
C GLY A 175 -3.78 8.72 4.19
N GLU A 176 -3.18 7.86 5.00
CA GLU A 176 -2.33 6.78 4.51
C GLU A 176 -3.14 5.49 4.41
N PHE A 177 -3.38 5.03 3.18
CA PHE A 177 -4.03 3.76 2.91
C PHE A 177 -2.98 2.68 2.68
N TYR A 178 -2.82 1.80 3.65
CA TYR A 178 -2.07 0.58 3.44
C TYR A 178 -2.83 -0.34 2.47
N THR A 179 -2.15 -0.84 1.45
CA THR A 179 -2.75 -1.78 0.51
C THR A 179 -2.76 -3.19 1.13
N PRO A 180 -3.93 -3.83 1.31
CA PRO A 180 -3.97 -5.22 1.75
C PRO A 180 -3.08 -6.10 0.88
N LYS A 181 -2.32 -7.00 1.50
CA LYS A 181 -1.33 -7.85 0.80
C LYS A 181 -1.94 -8.65 -0.35
N GLU A 182 -3.20 -9.05 -0.19
CA GLU A 182 -3.97 -9.80 -1.18
C GLU A 182 -4.27 -8.94 -2.41
N VAL A 183 -4.67 -7.69 -2.19
CA VAL A 183 -4.91 -6.72 -3.28
C VAL A 183 -3.59 -6.39 -3.99
N ALA A 184 -2.51 -6.18 -3.24
CA ALA A 184 -1.18 -5.94 -3.81
C ALA A 184 -0.69 -7.15 -4.64
N THR A 185 -0.97 -8.37 -4.19
CA THR A 185 -0.66 -9.60 -4.95
C THR A 185 -1.47 -9.67 -6.24
N LEU A 186 -2.78 -9.40 -6.18
CA LEU A 186 -3.63 -9.36 -7.38
C LEU A 186 -3.15 -8.31 -8.39
N MET A 187 -2.79 -7.12 -7.93
CA MET A 187 -2.23 -6.07 -8.79
C MET A 187 -0.92 -6.50 -9.45
N ALA A 188 -0.04 -7.18 -8.71
CA ALA A 188 1.21 -7.71 -9.27
C ALA A 188 0.96 -8.78 -10.35
N TYR A 189 -0.06 -9.62 -10.18
CA TYR A 189 -0.46 -10.60 -11.20
C TYR A 189 -1.04 -9.92 -12.45
N ILE A 190 -1.88 -8.89 -12.29
CA ILE A 190 -2.46 -8.12 -13.39
C ILE A 190 -1.36 -7.39 -14.20
N LEU A 191 -0.40 -6.78 -13.52
CA LEU A 191 0.72 -6.09 -14.17
C LEU A 191 1.69 -7.08 -14.83
N ASP A 192 1.89 -8.24 -14.20
CA ASP A 192 2.73 -9.35 -14.64
C ASP A 192 4.10 -8.93 -15.21
N PRO A 193 4.96 -8.29 -14.38
CA PRO A 193 6.21 -7.72 -14.85
C PRO A 193 7.19 -8.78 -15.36
N GLU A 194 7.99 -8.41 -16.36
CA GLU A 194 9.01 -9.25 -16.99
C GLU A 194 10.43 -8.84 -16.59
N GLU A 195 11.39 -9.76 -16.77
CA GLU A 195 12.81 -9.49 -16.47
C GLU A 195 13.34 -8.26 -17.21
N GLY A 196 13.91 -7.31 -16.46
CA GLY A 196 14.51 -6.09 -16.96
C GLY A 196 13.53 -4.94 -17.17
N GLU A 197 12.24 -5.13 -16.89
CA GLU A 197 11.26 -4.05 -16.92
C GLU A 197 11.42 -3.07 -15.76
N THR A 198 10.93 -1.88 -15.97
CA THR A 198 10.83 -0.80 -14.99
C THR A 198 9.43 -0.76 -14.38
N VAL A 199 9.34 -0.65 -13.05
CA VAL A 199 8.07 -0.52 -12.32
C VAL A 199 8.10 0.75 -11.47
N TYR A 200 7.06 1.56 -11.57
CA TYR A 200 6.96 2.83 -10.84
C TYR A 200 5.71 2.90 -9.97
N ASP A 201 5.88 3.38 -8.74
CA ASP A 201 4.79 3.72 -7.83
C ASP A 201 4.92 5.19 -7.38
N PRO A 202 4.04 6.09 -7.87
CA PRO A 202 4.08 7.53 -7.56
C PRO A 202 3.63 7.89 -6.14
N ALA A 203 3.09 6.96 -5.38
CA ALA A 203 2.62 7.12 -4.00
C ALA A 203 2.95 5.86 -3.19
N CYS A 204 4.24 5.49 -3.16
CA CYS A 204 4.66 4.14 -2.84
C CYS A 204 4.49 3.72 -1.38
N GLY A 205 4.23 4.66 -0.46
CA GLY A 205 4.11 4.33 0.96
C GLY A 205 5.34 3.57 1.46
N SER A 206 5.12 2.41 2.05
CA SER A 206 6.17 1.48 2.51
C SER A 206 6.84 0.68 1.38
N GLY A 207 6.43 0.85 0.12
CA GLY A 207 6.93 0.07 -1.02
C GLY A 207 6.24 -1.29 -1.22
N GLY A 208 5.10 -1.53 -0.58
CA GLY A 208 4.42 -2.82 -0.60
C GLY A 208 4.05 -3.33 -2.00
N LEU A 209 3.58 -2.44 -2.90
CA LEU A 209 3.28 -2.79 -4.30
C LEU A 209 4.55 -3.11 -5.09
N LEU A 210 5.65 -2.39 -4.87
CA LEU A 210 6.95 -2.66 -5.51
C LEU A 210 7.51 -4.01 -5.06
N ILE A 211 7.41 -4.33 -3.76
CA ILE A 211 7.79 -5.65 -3.23
C ILE A 211 6.99 -6.76 -3.93
N LYS A 212 5.69 -6.59 -4.11
CA LYS A 212 4.84 -7.61 -4.76
C LYS A 212 5.18 -7.79 -6.24
N ALA A 213 5.52 -6.71 -6.94
CA ALA A 213 6.02 -6.79 -8.32
C ALA A 213 7.32 -7.62 -8.39
N GLN A 214 8.28 -7.39 -7.50
CA GLN A 214 9.51 -8.15 -7.39
C GLN A 214 9.25 -9.63 -7.08
N LEU A 215 8.37 -9.92 -6.14
CA LEU A 215 8.00 -11.30 -5.77
C LEU A 215 7.33 -12.02 -6.93
N ARG A 216 6.45 -11.34 -7.69
CA ARG A 216 5.82 -11.91 -8.88
C ARG A 216 6.85 -12.32 -9.94
N LEU A 217 7.85 -11.48 -10.22
CA LEU A 217 8.92 -11.86 -11.12
C LEU A 217 9.69 -13.09 -10.59
N ARG A 218 10.02 -13.11 -9.28
CA ARG A 218 10.70 -14.26 -8.68
C ARG A 218 9.87 -15.55 -8.78
N GLU A 219 8.56 -15.51 -8.60
CA GLU A 219 7.66 -16.65 -8.81
C GLU A 219 7.75 -17.18 -10.24
N LYS A 220 7.70 -16.29 -11.26
CA LYS A 220 7.82 -16.66 -12.67
C LYS A 220 9.17 -17.32 -12.98
N VAL A 221 10.26 -16.76 -12.48
CA VAL A 221 11.59 -17.31 -12.66
C VAL A 221 11.74 -18.67 -11.96
N ALA A 222 11.24 -18.79 -10.73
CA ALA A 222 11.24 -20.03 -9.96
C ALA A 222 10.45 -21.12 -10.67
N GLN A 223 9.27 -20.81 -11.17
CA GLN A 223 8.45 -21.74 -11.96
C GLN A 223 9.19 -22.20 -13.23
N ARG A 224 9.84 -21.29 -13.96
CA ARG A 224 10.65 -21.61 -15.15
C ARG A 224 11.80 -22.54 -14.82
N LEU A 225 12.43 -22.40 -13.63
CA LEU A 225 13.57 -23.19 -13.19
C LEU A 225 13.20 -24.43 -12.38
N GLY A 226 11.93 -24.65 -12.05
CA GLY A 226 11.47 -25.75 -11.20
C GLY A 226 11.97 -25.65 -9.75
N LYS A 227 12.17 -24.41 -9.23
CA LYS A 227 12.65 -24.11 -7.89
C LYS A 227 11.55 -23.49 -7.02
N ASP A 228 11.76 -23.48 -5.70
CA ASP A 228 10.98 -22.62 -4.80
C ASP A 228 11.44 -21.15 -4.97
N PRO A 229 10.54 -20.15 -4.98
CA PRO A 229 10.92 -18.74 -5.09
C PRO A 229 11.92 -18.25 -4.02
N HIS A 230 11.91 -18.86 -2.83
CA HIS A 230 12.84 -18.56 -1.75
C HIS A 230 14.23 -19.18 -1.94
N ASP A 231 14.34 -20.19 -2.80
CA ASP A 231 15.60 -20.90 -3.07
C ASP A 231 16.32 -20.39 -4.33
N LEU A 232 15.80 -19.32 -4.95
CA LEU A 232 16.47 -18.65 -6.05
C LEU A 232 17.81 -18.05 -5.60
N GLN A 233 18.87 -18.39 -6.34
CA GLN A 233 20.23 -17.89 -6.11
C GLN A 233 20.44 -16.54 -6.80
N PRO A 234 21.44 -15.75 -6.36
CA PRO A 234 21.93 -14.60 -7.13
C PRO A 234 22.27 -15.06 -8.56
N GLY A 235 21.70 -14.40 -9.56
CA GLY A 235 21.91 -14.76 -10.97
C GLY A 235 20.85 -15.67 -11.60
N ASP A 236 19.96 -16.31 -10.83
CA ASP A 236 18.78 -17.01 -11.38
C ASP A 236 17.82 -16.00 -12.08
N VAL A 237 17.70 -14.81 -11.55
CA VAL A 237 17.06 -13.65 -12.19
C VAL A 237 18.13 -12.92 -12.99
N GLN A 238 18.14 -13.11 -14.30
CA GLN A 238 19.20 -12.57 -15.17
C GLN A 238 19.18 -11.05 -15.29
N ARG A 239 17.96 -10.48 -15.33
CA ARG A 239 17.73 -9.05 -15.38
C ARG A 239 16.66 -8.68 -14.34
N PRO A 240 17.08 -8.20 -13.15
CA PRO A 240 16.12 -7.81 -12.12
C PRO A 240 15.24 -6.65 -12.59
N LEU A 241 14.08 -6.47 -11.92
CA LEU A 241 13.26 -5.28 -12.11
C LEU A 241 14.03 -4.04 -11.63
N GLN A 242 13.85 -2.94 -12.34
CA GLN A 242 14.25 -1.63 -11.85
C GLN A 242 13.00 -0.96 -11.26
N LEU A 243 13.04 -0.71 -9.96
CA LEU A 243 11.88 -0.25 -9.21
C LEU A 243 12.04 1.22 -8.82
N PHE A 244 10.98 1.98 -8.97
CA PHE A 244 10.96 3.42 -8.69
C PHE A 244 9.77 3.74 -7.79
N GLY A 245 10.01 4.48 -6.72
CA GLY A 245 8.95 4.90 -5.81
C GLY A 245 9.09 6.37 -5.44
N GLN A 246 7.98 7.09 -5.32
CA GLN A 246 7.98 8.42 -4.74
C GLN A 246 7.01 8.48 -3.57
N GLU A 247 7.46 9.07 -2.44
CA GLU A 247 6.69 9.16 -1.21
C GLU A 247 6.87 10.53 -0.57
N ILE A 248 5.76 11.11 -0.10
CA ILE A 248 5.77 12.44 0.53
C ILE A 248 6.09 12.38 2.02
N ASN A 249 5.71 11.29 2.69
CA ASN A 249 5.92 11.11 4.12
C ASN A 249 7.34 10.58 4.40
N HIS A 250 8.10 11.28 5.23
CA HIS A 250 9.48 10.92 5.59
C HIS A 250 9.59 9.55 6.25
N VAL A 251 8.61 9.14 7.07
CA VAL A 251 8.67 7.87 7.79
C VAL A 251 8.38 6.70 6.86
N THR A 252 7.32 6.79 6.05
CA THR A 252 6.99 5.77 5.04
C THR A 252 8.06 5.67 3.96
N TYR A 253 8.65 6.79 3.55
CA TYR A 253 9.84 6.81 2.69
C TYR A 253 11.01 6.00 3.29
N ALA A 254 11.32 6.20 4.58
CA ALA A 254 12.37 5.44 5.26
C ALA A 254 12.03 3.95 5.30
N ILE A 255 10.77 3.60 5.59
CA ILE A 255 10.30 2.20 5.56
C ILE A 255 10.42 1.60 4.17
N ALA A 256 10.07 2.33 3.11
CA ALA A 256 10.23 1.86 1.73
C ALA A 256 11.69 1.55 1.39
N LYS A 257 12.63 2.40 1.82
CA LYS A 257 14.07 2.13 1.66
C LYS A 257 14.54 0.91 2.46
N MET A 258 14.05 0.76 3.69
CA MET A 258 14.33 -0.40 4.52
C MET A 258 13.83 -1.69 3.88
N ASN A 259 12.60 -1.68 3.38
CA ASN A 259 12.00 -2.81 2.67
C ASN A 259 12.78 -3.14 1.38
N ALA A 260 13.10 -2.13 0.58
CA ALA A 260 13.91 -2.32 -0.63
C ALA A 260 15.25 -3.00 -0.31
N PHE A 261 15.89 -2.59 0.77
CA PHE A 261 17.16 -3.15 1.22
C PHE A 261 17.04 -4.62 1.66
N ILE A 262 16.06 -4.94 2.52
CA ILE A 262 15.82 -6.30 3.02
C ILE A 262 15.51 -7.28 1.88
N HIS A 263 14.71 -6.82 0.91
CA HIS A 263 14.27 -7.66 -0.20
C HIS A 263 15.25 -7.67 -1.39
N ASP A 264 16.44 -7.07 -1.22
CA ASP A 264 17.47 -6.98 -2.27
C ASP A 264 16.87 -6.45 -3.58
N MET A 265 16.16 -5.34 -3.48
CA MET A 265 15.48 -4.72 -4.61
C MET A 265 16.41 -3.68 -5.26
N GLU A 266 16.53 -3.70 -6.58
CA GLU A 266 17.10 -2.57 -7.33
C GLU A 266 16.06 -1.45 -7.37
N ALA A 267 15.97 -0.69 -6.29
CA ALA A 267 14.95 0.33 -6.11
C ALA A 267 15.53 1.72 -5.86
N GLU A 268 14.99 2.70 -6.57
CA GLU A 268 15.21 4.12 -6.33
C GLU A 268 13.94 4.72 -5.70
N ILE A 269 14.03 5.11 -4.43
CA ILE A 269 12.93 5.73 -3.71
C ILE A 269 13.24 7.21 -3.50
N ALA A 270 12.37 8.09 -3.98
CA ALA A 270 12.51 9.54 -3.89
C ALA A 270 11.51 10.13 -2.88
N LEU A 271 11.98 11.10 -2.09
CA LEU A 271 11.12 11.85 -1.18
C LEU A 271 10.54 13.08 -1.88
N GLY A 272 9.23 13.28 -1.77
CA GLY A 272 8.57 14.50 -2.25
C GLY A 272 7.14 14.30 -2.74
N ASP A 273 6.44 15.41 -2.94
CA ASP A 273 5.07 15.47 -3.47
C ASP A 273 5.08 15.23 -4.99
N THR A 274 4.59 14.10 -5.40
CA THR A 274 4.54 13.69 -6.82
C THR A 274 3.69 14.62 -7.68
N MET A 275 2.57 15.10 -7.13
CA MET A 275 1.68 15.96 -7.89
C MET A 275 2.29 17.33 -8.17
N ARG A 276 3.01 17.91 -7.20
CA ARG A 276 3.67 19.23 -7.34
C ARG A 276 5.06 19.15 -7.90
N ASN A 277 5.80 18.08 -7.59
CA ASN A 277 7.21 17.95 -7.94
C ASN A 277 7.59 16.48 -8.20
N PRO A 278 7.20 15.93 -9.36
CA PRO A 278 7.62 14.59 -9.74
C PRO A 278 9.16 14.51 -9.82
N ARG A 279 9.75 13.54 -9.15
CA ARG A 279 11.21 13.39 -9.02
C ARG A 279 11.84 12.64 -10.18
N PHE A 280 11.10 11.75 -10.81
CA PHE A 280 11.62 10.95 -11.93
C PHE A 280 11.38 11.68 -13.24
N THR A 281 12.39 12.47 -13.61
CA THR A 281 12.38 13.28 -14.84
C THR A 281 13.71 13.13 -15.59
N VAL A 282 13.65 13.24 -16.91
CA VAL A 282 14.81 13.24 -17.82
C VAL A 282 14.64 14.42 -18.78
N ASP A 283 15.62 15.29 -18.83
CA ASP A 283 15.62 16.48 -19.71
C ASP A 283 14.34 17.34 -19.61
N GLY A 284 13.84 17.52 -18.36
CA GLY A 284 12.64 18.31 -18.09
C GLY A 284 11.31 17.64 -18.46
N ARG A 285 11.33 16.36 -18.85
CA ARG A 285 10.15 15.53 -19.13
C ARG A 285 10.01 14.44 -18.08
N LEU A 286 8.79 13.93 -17.88
CA LEU A 286 8.59 12.75 -17.07
C LEU A 286 9.37 11.57 -17.64
N ARG A 287 10.06 10.84 -16.77
CA ARG A 287 10.55 9.50 -17.09
C ARG A 287 9.35 8.57 -17.28
N THR A 288 9.44 7.67 -18.24
CA THR A 288 8.40 6.67 -18.51
C THR A 288 8.86 5.28 -18.09
N PHE A 289 7.90 4.41 -17.78
CA PHE A 289 8.10 3.09 -17.20
C PHE A 289 7.22 2.05 -17.91
N ASP A 290 7.63 0.78 -17.84
CA ASP A 290 6.90 -0.33 -18.44
C ASP A 290 5.63 -0.65 -17.67
N LYS A 291 5.71 -0.59 -16.34
CA LYS A 291 4.58 -0.80 -15.43
C LYS A 291 4.48 0.36 -14.44
N VAL A 292 3.24 0.78 -14.16
CA VAL A 292 2.96 1.78 -13.12
C VAL A 292 1.87 1.26 -12.21
N THR A 293 2.07 1.35 -10.91
CA THR A 293 1.12 0.87 -9.90
C THR A 293 0.96 1.88 -8.79
N ALA A 294 -0.19 2.00 -8.19
CA ALA A 294 -0.39 2.84 -7.01
C ALA A 294 -1.65 2.49 -6.23
N ASN A 295 -1.64 2.81 -4.95
CA ASN A 295 -2.83 2.99 -4.13
C ASN A 295 -2.74 4.40 -3.48
N PRO A 296 -3.03 5.48 -4.24
CA PRO A 296 -2.96 6.83 -3.70
C PRO A 296 -4.11 7.07 -2.71
N MET A 297 -4.03 8.17 -1.96
CA MET A 297 -5.12 8.59 -1.08
C MET A 297 -6.40 8.85 -1.89
N TRP A 298 -7.48 8.13 -1.57
CA TRP A 298 -8.76 8.26 -2.27
C TRP A 298 -9.45 9.58 -1.94
N ASN A 299 -10.12 10.16 -2.93
CA ASN A 299 -10.88 11.41 -2.78
C ASN A 299 -10.04 12.55 -2.17
N GLN A 300 -8.73 12.54 -2.39
CA GLN A 300 -7.84 13.59 -1.91
C GLN A 300 -8.22 14.93 -2.53
N LYS A 301 -8.31 15.97 -1.70
CA LYS A 301 -8.56 17.34 -2.16
C LYS A 301 -7.26 17.99 -2.62
N PHE A 302 -7.26 18.53 -3.82
CA PHE A 302 -6.15 19.30 -4.37
C PHE A 302 -6.64 20.61 -4.96
N SER A 303 -5.83 21.69 -4.84
CA SER A 303 -6.07 22.91 -5.61
C SER A 303 -5.93 22.62 -7.12
N THR A 304 -6.84 23.14 -7.93
CA THR A 304 -6.75 23.01 -9.39
C THR A 304 -5.50 23.67 -9.97
N GLU A 305 -4.93 24.65 -9.28
CA GLU A 305 -3.67 25.32 -9.65
C GLU A 305 -2.51 24.32 -9.83
N VAL A 306 -2.52 23.21 -9.10
CA VAL A 306 -1.50 22.14 -9.26
C VAL A 306 -1.53 21.53 -10.65
N TYR A 307 -2.75 21.40 -11.22
CA TYR A 307 -2.95 20.85 -12.55
C TYR A 307 -2.78 21.91 -13.65
N GLU A 308 -3.27 23.11 -13.40
CA GLU A 308 -3.20 24.25 -14.35
C GLU A 308 -1.77 24.73 -14.59
N ASN A 309 -0.91 24.63 -13.57
CA ASN A 309 0.52 24.99 -13.65
C ASN A 309 1.42 23.81 -14.01
N ASP A 310 0.87 22.70 -14.50
CA ASP A 310 1.66 21.54 -14.88
C ASP A 310 2.55 21.82 -16.10
N THR A 311 3.85 21.60 -15.94
CA THR A 311 4.85 21.78 -16.99
C THR A 311 5.20 20.48 -17.74
N TYR A 312 4.61 19.35 -17.31
CA TYR A 312 4.92 18.02 -17.84
C TYR A 312 3.88 17.50 -18.84
N GLY A 313 2.79 18.24 -19.06
CA GLY A 313 1.72 17.84 -19.97
C GLY A 313 0.91 16.64 -19.50
N ARG A 314 0.75 16.47 -18.17
CA ARG A 314 0.04 15.33 -17.59
C ARG A 314 -1.47 15.40 -17.79
N PHE A 315 -2.06 16.59 -17.73
CA PHE A 315 -3.50 16.79 -17.59
C PHE A 315 -4.18 17.24 -18.90
N ILE A 316 -3.69 16.75 -20.01
CA ILE A 316 -4.20 17.11 -21.36
C ILE A 316 -5.63 16.65 -21.62
N ARG A 317 -6.13 15.64 -20.87
CA ARG A 317 -7.51 15.13 -21.00
C ARG A 317 -8.51 15.88 -20.11
N GLY A 318 -8.06 16.88 -19.38
CA GLY A 318 -8.91 17.71 -18.53
C GLY A 318 -8.37 17.90 -17.11
N ILE A 319 -8.75 19.02 -16.51
CA ILE A 319 -8.39 19.39 -15.15
C ILE A 319 -9.34 18.70 -14.17
N PRO A 320 -8.82 17.84 -13.26
CA PRO A 320 -9.64 17.20 -12.23
C PRO A 320 -10.34 18.22 -11.31
N PRO A 321 -11.45 17.85 -10.66
CA PRO A 321 -12.10 18.73 -9.70
C PRO A 321 -11.22 18.88 -8.44
N ALA A 322 -11.30 20.02 -7.75
CA ALA A 322 -10.59 20.23 -6.49
C ALA A 322 -11.02 19.26 -5.37
N SER A 323 -12.22 18.68 -5.50
CA SER A 323 -12.80 17.76 -4.50
C SER A 323 -12.23 16.34 -4.54
N SER A 324 -11.62 15.92 -5.67
CA SER A 324 -11.05 14.58 -5.84
C SER A 324 -9.86 14.59 -6.79
N ALA A 325 -8.74 14.07 -6.35
CA ALA A 325 -7.51 13.93 -7.13
C ALA A 325 -7.44 12.61 -7.91
N ASP A 326 -8.44 11.72 -7.84
CA ASP A 326 -8.38 10.38 -8.41
C ASP A 326 -7.97 10.40 -9.89
N TRP A 327 -8.61 11.22 -10.71
CA TRP A 327 -8.26 11.41 -12.12
C TRP A 327 -7.00 12.25 -12.34
N GLY A 328 -6.51 12.93 -11.32
CA GLY A 328 -5.17 13.52 -11.32
C GLY A 328 -4.09 12.45 -11.22
N TRP A 329 -4.24 11.52 -10.27
CA TRP A 329 -3.34 10.38 -10.12
C TRP A 329 -3.35 9.49 -11.37
N ILE A 330 -4.51 9.16 -11.91
CA ILE A 330 -4.63 8.37 -13.14
C ILE A 330 -3.88 9.04 -14.30
N GLN A 331 -4.05 10.34 -14.51
CA GLN A 331 -3.37 11.06 -15.59
C GLN A 331 -1.86 11.15 -15.38
N HIS A 332 -1.38 11.35 -14.14
CA HIS A 332 0.05 11.29 -13.83
C HIS A 332 0.64 9.91 -14.13
N MET A 333 -0.01 8.85 -13.68
CA MET A 333 0.43 7.48 -13.93
C MET A 333 0.46 7.15 -15.42
N TYR A 334 -0.58 7.55 -16.16
CA TYR A 334 -0.64 7.37 -17.61
C TYR A 334 0.47 8.12 -18.35
N ALA A 335 0.74 9.38 -17.96
CA ALA A 335 1.84 10.16 -18.52
C ALA A 335 3.22 9.57 -18.22
N SER A 336 3.33 8.77 -17.17
CA SER A 336 4.54 8.04 -16.78
C SER A 336 4.65 6.64 -17.41
N LEU A 337 3.77 6.25 -18.34
CA LEU A 337 3.85 4.97 -19.05
C LEU A 337 4.62 5.07 -20.36
N ASN A 338 5.44 4.04 -20.64
CA ASN A 338 5.99 3.76 -21.96
C ASN A 338 4.88 3.56 -23.00
N GLU A 339 5.24 3.51 -24.30
CA GLU A 339 4.26 3.30 -25.39
C GLU A 339 3.49 1.99 -25.27
N GLY A 340 4.12 0.91 -24.82
CA GLY A 340 3.48 -0.39 -24.55
C GLY A 340 3.14 -0.62 -23.08
N GLY A 341 3.20 0.42 -22.24
CA GLY A 341 3.10 0.28 -20.80
C GLY A 341 1.69 0.00 -20.29
N LYS A 342 1.63 -0.67 -19.13
CA LYS A 342 0.40 -1.01 -18.42
C LYS A 342 0.43 -0.45 -16.99
N MET A 343 -0.71 0.06 -16.52
CA MET A 343 -0.85 0.50 -15.13
C MET A 343 -2.06 -0.15 -14.46
N ALA A 344 -1.94 -0.31 -13.14
CA ALA A 344 -3.04 -0.72 -12.28
C ALA A 344 -3.08 0.21 -11.05
N VAL A 345 -4.24 0.77 -10.74
CA VAL A 345 -4.42 1.69 -9.63
C VAL A 345 -5.62 1.28 -8.79
N VAL A 346 -5.45 1.32 -7.47
CA VAL A 346 -6.56 1.12 -6.52
C VAL A 346 -7.18 2.46 -6.17
N LEU A 347 -8.48 2.57 -6.30
CA LEU A 347 -9.25 3.79 -6.03
C LEU A 347 -10.59 3.48 -5.38
N ASP A 348 -11.27 4.50 -4.92
CA ASP A 348 -12.67 4.48 -4.54
C ASP A 348 -13.58 4.19 -5.74
N THR A 349 -14.70 3.52 -5.51
CA THR A 349 -15.68 3.16 -6.56
C THR A 349 -16.24 4.38 -7.31
N GLY A 350 -16.25 5.54 -6.67
CA GLY A 350 -16.65 6.79 -7.27
C GLY A 350 -15.79 7.21 -8.46
N ALA A 351 -14.52 6.82 -8.52
CA ALA A 351 -13.63 7.18 -9.62
C ALA A 351 -14.18 6.76 -11.00
N VAL A 352 -14.92 5.65 -11.06
CA VAL A 352 -15.50 5.12 -12.31
C VAL A 352 -16.99 5.43 -12.50
N SER A 353 -17.64 6.10 -11.55
CA SER A 353 -19.08 6.37 -11.59
C SER A 353 -19.46 7.83 -11.38
N ARG A 354 -18.65 8.64 -10.66
CA ARG A 354 -18.99 10.04 -10.38
C ARG A 354 -19.23 10.83 -11.66
N GLY A 355 -20.29 11.64 -11.64
CA GLY A 355 -20.71 12.48 -12.75
C GLY A 355 -21.56 11.79 -13.82
N SER A 356 -21.64 10.46 -13.85
CA SER A 356 -22.48 9.73 -14.79
C SER A 356 -23.98 9.89 -14.42
N GLY A 357 -24.83 10.05 -15.43
CA GLY A 357 -26.26 10.30 -15.27
C GLY A 357 -26.64 11.73 -14.90
N ASN A 358 -25.68 12.62 -14.66
CA ASN A 358 -25.93 14.02 -14.38
C ASN A 358 -26.14 14.82 -15.66
N GLN A 359 -27.10 15.76 -15.65
CA GLN A 359 -27.24 16.72 -16.74
C GLN A 359 -26.08 17.73 -16.70
N GLY A 360 -25.49 18.02 -17.87
CA GLY A 360 -24.41 18.98 -18.02
C GLY A 360 -23.00 18.37 -17.92
N SER A 361 -21.99 19.23 -17.93
CA SER A 361 -20.58 18.86 -17.87
C SER A 361 -20.17 18.39 -16.46
N ASN A 362 -19.37 17.32 -16.38
CA ASN A 362 -18.73 16.88 -15.15
C ASN A 362 -17.28 16.50 -15.43
N ARG A 363 -16.33 17.13 -14.73
CA ARG A 363 -14.89 16.99 -15.00
C ARG A 363 -14.40 15.55 -14.96
N GLU A 364 -14.79 14.74 -13.96
CA GLU A 364 -14.32 13.36 -13.85
C GLU A 364 -14.91 12.47 -14.96
N ARG A 365 -16.21 12.62 -15.26
CA ARG A 365 -16.85 11.93 -16.37
C ARG A 365 -16.22 12.31 -17.70
N ASP A 366 -15.94 13.59 -17.93
CA ASP A 366 -15.40 14.09 -19.18
C ASP A 366 -13.94 13.61 -19.40
N ILE A 367 -13.12 13.55 -18.32
CA ILE A 367 -11.79 12.93 -18.38
C ILE A 367 -11.91 11.43 -18.68
N ARG A 368 -12.82 10.70 -17.99
CA ARG A 368 -13.06 9.28 -18.22
C ARG A 368 -13.49 9.01 -19.67
N ARG A 369 -14.38 9.86 -20.22
CA ARG A 369 -14.74 9.82 -21.63
C ARG A 369 -13.52 9.92 -22.53
N ALA A 370 -12.60 10.87 -22.26
CA ALA A 370 -11.40 11.06 -23.06
C ALA A 370 -10.44 9.84 -23.01
N PHE A 371 -10.45 9.05 -21.93
CA PHE A 371 -9.71 7.78 -21.88
C PHE A 371 -10.38 6.66 -22.67
N ILE A 372 -11.70 6.72 -22.87
CA ILE A 372 -12.48 5.71 -23.62
C ILE A 372 -12.55 6.06 -25.10
N GLU A 373 -12.91 7.28 -25.45
CA GLU A 373 -13.14 7.69 -26.85
C GLU A 373 -11.90 8.31 -27.50
N GLY A 374 -11.06 8.97 -26.70
CA GLY A 374 -10.00 9.84 -27.20
C GLY A 374 -10.54 11.17 -27.72
N ASP A 375 -9.65 11.97 -28.28
CA ASP A 375 -9.93 13.22 -28.97
C ASP A 375 -8.84 13.52 -30.03
N LEU A 376 -8.85 14.72 -30.62
CA LEU A 376 -7.86 15.13 -31.63
C LEU A 376 -6.42 15.24 -31.06
N VAL A 377 -6.27 15.33 -29.75
CA VAL A 377 -4.97 15.57 -29.06
C VAL A 377 -4.44 14.30 -28.42
N ALA A 378 -5.33 13.41 -27.95
CA ALA A 378 -4.97 12.25 -27.12
C ALA A 378 -5.73 10.98 -27.56
N PRO A 379 -5.05 9.82 -27.64
CA PRO A 379 -5.70 8.56 -28.00
C PRO A 379 -6.72 8.14 -26.95
N GLY A 380 -7.76 7.44 -27.37
CA GLY A 380 -8.72 6.73 -26.53
C GLY A 380 -8.49 5.23 -26.47
N ASP A 381 -9.52 4.49 -26.08
CA ASP A 381 -9.53 3.02 -25.93
C ASP A 381 -8.41 2.48 -25.02
N LEU A 382 -8.20 3.16 -23.90
CA LEU A 382 -7.09 2.91 -22.98
C LEU A 382 -7.48 2.10 -21.74
N ILE A 383 -8.76 2.17 -21.32
CA ILE A 383 -9.25 1.42 -20.15
C ILE A 383 -9.40 -0.03 -20.56
N GLU A 384 -8.63 -0.91 -19.92
CA GLU A 384 -8.63 -2.35 -20.18
C GLU A 384 -9.64 -3.05 -19.28
N ALA A 385 -9.57 -2.83 -17.95
CA ALA A 385 -10.47 -3.49 -17.02
C ALA A 385 -10.79 -2.63 -15.79
N VAL A 386 -11.93 -2.91 -15.17
CA VAL A 386 -12.30 -2.42 -13.83
C VAL A 386 -12.71 -3.62 -12.98
N ILE A 387 -12.07 -3.78 -11.83
CA ILE A 387 -12.34 -4.88 -10.89
C ILE A 387 -12.89 -4.28 -9.61
N LEU A 388 -14.14 -4.56 -9.28
CA LEU A 388 -14.76 -4.19 -8.00
C LEU A 388 -14.32 -5.18 -6.93
N LEU A 389 -13.69 -4.68 -5.89
CA LEU A 389 -13.22 -5.46 -4.75
C LEU A 389 -14.32 -5.62 -3.69
N PRO A 390 -14.22 -6.62 -2.80
CA PRO A 390 -15.13 -6.78 -1.67
C PRO A 390 -15.10 -5.59 -0.71
N GLU A 391 -16.20 -5.39 0.00
CA GLU A 391 -16.28 -4.45 1.12
C GLU A 391 -15.37 -4.87 2.27
N ASN A 392 -15.03 -3.90 3.12
CA ASN A 392 -14.30 -4.11 4.36
C ASN A 392 -12.94 -4.85 4.21
N LEU A 393 -12.24 -4.64 3.07
CA LEU A 393 -10.86 -5.09 2.86
C LEU A 393 -9.84 -4.09 3.40
N PHE A 394 -10.07 -2.80 3.16
CA PHE A 394 -9.13 -1.73 3.51
C PHE A 394 -9.30 -1.28 4.96
N TYR A 395 -8.19 -1.05 5.66
CA TYR A 395 -8.22 -0.82 7.10
C TYR A 395 -9.00 0.44 7.50
N ASN A 396 -8.83 1.52 6.76
CA ASN A 396 -9.39 2.83 7.13
C ASN A 396 -10.80 3.09 6.60
N THR A 397 -11.39 2.12 5.90
CA THR A 397 -12.75 2.23 5.35
C THR A 397 -13.45 0.89 5.29
N THR A 398 -14.77 0.89 5.36
CA THR A 398 -15.59 -0.28 5.04
C THR A 398 -16.02 -0.30 3.58
N ALA A 399 -15.88 0.84 2.88
CA ALA A 399 -16.24 0.95 1.47
C ALA A 399 -15.39 0.01 0.59
N PRO A 400 -15.97 -0.55 -0.47
CA PRO A 400 -15.22 -1.32 -1.44
C PRO A 400 -14.29 -0.41 -2.25
N GLY A 401 -13.14 -0.94 -2.66
CA GLY A 401 -12.27 -0.31 -3.65
C GLY A 401 -12.49 -0.90 -5.04
N ILE A 402 -11.89 -0.25 -6.03
CA ILE A 402 -11.74 -0.80 -7.38
C ILE A 402 -10.27 -0.89 -7.76
N ILE A 403 -9.93 -1.81 -8.65
CA ILE A 403 -8.69 -1.77 -9.41
C ILE A 403 -9.04 -1.31 -10.83
N LEU A 404 -8.49 -0.18 -11.24
CA LEU A 404 -8.60 0.31 -12.62
C LEU A 404 -7.32 -0.05 -13.37
N VAL A 405 -7.46 -0.73 -14.50
CA VAL A 405 -6.36 -1.13 -15.38
C VAL A 405 -6.40 -0.31 -16.67
N ILE A 406 -5.30 0.36 -16.96
CA ILE A 406 -5.10 1.11 -18.21
C ILE A 406 -3.89 0.52 -18.94
N ASN A 407 -4.04 0.29 -20.24
CA ASN A 407 -3.03 -0.35 -21.07
C ASN A 407 -2.91 0.39 -22.41
N LYS A 408 -1.70 0.87 -22.72
CA LYS A 408 -1.42 1.53 -24.01
C LYS A 408 -1.32 0.54 -25.18
N ALA A 409 -1.09 -0.75 -24.87
CA ALA A 409 -1.06 -1.85 -25.83
C ALA A 409 -2.16 -2.87 -25.53
N LYS A 410 -3.39 -2.41 -25.46
CA LYS A 410 -4.58 -3.19 -25.11
C LYS A 410 -4.75 -4.41 -26.04
N PRO A 411 -4.81 -5.66 -25.51
CA PRO A 411 -4.96 -6.85 -26.35
C PRO A 411 -6.36 -7.00 -26.95
N HIS A 412 -7.38 -6.36 -26.35
CA HIS A 412 -8.78 -6.39 -26.82
C HIS A 412 -9.28 -4.97 -27.11
N PRO A 413 -8.94 -4.40 -28.31
CA PRO A 413 -9.37 -3.07 -28.70
C PRO A 413 -10.89 -2.94 -28.77
N GLY A 414 -11.42 -1.81 -28.28
CA GLY A 414 -12.86 -1.54 -28.27
C GLY A 414 -13.66 -2.23 -27.18
N GLU A 415 -13.03 -3.08 -26.35
CA GLU A 415 -13.68 -3.82 -25.26
C GLU A 415 -13.13 -3.38 -23.89
N ILE A 416 -13.95 -3.49 -22.86
CA ILE A 416 -13.59 -3.25 -21.46
C ILE A 416 -14.10 -4.42 -20.64
N LEU A 417 -13.20 -5.06 -19.86
CA LEU A 417 -13.58 -6.14 -18.96
C LEU A 417 -13.97 -5.56 -17.59
N LEU A 418 -15.17 -5.90 -17.12
CA LEU A 418 -15.70 -5.51 -15.82
C LEU A 418 -15.86 -6.75 -14.94
N ILE A 419 -15.16 -6.77 -13.79
CA ILE A 419 -15.20 -7.89 -12.84
C ILE A 419 -15.84 -7.42 -11.54
N ASN A 420 -16.92 -8.04 -11.14
CA ASN A 420 -17.57 -7.83 -9.85
C ASN A 420 -17.10 -8.90 -8.84
N ALA A 421 -16.00 -8.63 -8.16
CA ALA A 421 -15.46 -9.53 -7.15
C ALA A 421 -16.03 -9.25 -5.73
N SER A 422 -17.08 -8.46 -5.59
CA SER A 422 -17.63 -8.06 -4.29
C SER A 422 -18.00 -9.22 -3.36
N LYS A 423 -18.36 -10.36 -3.92
CA LYS A 423 -18.70 -11.60 -3.18
C LYS A 423 -17.51 -12.56 -3.00
N LEU A 424 -16.39 -12.33 -3.69
CA LEU A 424 -15.22 -13.19 -3.67
C LEU A 424 -14.30 -12.86 -2.50
N CYS A 425 -14.74 -13.14 -1.27
CA CYS A 425 -13.92 -12.94 -0.07
C CYS A 425 -14.27 -13.92 1.04
N ALA A 426 -13.30 -14.16 1.92
CA ALA A 426 -13.54 -14.76 3.22
C ALA A 426 -13.88 -13.69 4.24
N LYS A 427 -14.89 -13.96 5.06
CA LYS A 427 -15.26 -13.07 6.17
C LYS A 427 -14.24 -13.19 7.29
N GLY A 428 -13.71 -12.06 7.74
CA GLY A 428 -12.73 -11.97 8.82
C GLY A 428 -13.11 -10.91 9.86
N ARG A 429 -12.39 -10.91 10.97
CA ARG A 429 -12.46 -9.87 12.00
C ARG A 429 -11.06 -9.37 12.30
N PRO A 430 -10.77 -8.08 12.22
CA PRO A 430 -11.71 -6.96 11.95
C PRO A 430 -12.04 -6.74 10.48
N LYS A 431 -11.32 -7.39 9.53
CA LYS A 431 -11.45 -7.15 8.09
C LYS A 431 -11.70 -8.44 7.32
N ASN A 432 -12.42 -8.31 6.20
CA ASN A 432 -12.50 -9.36 5.19
C ASN A 432 -11.13 -9.51 4.49
N TYR A 433 -10.91 -10.61 3.80
CA TYR A 433 -9.67 -10.85 3.05
C TYR A 433 -9.92 -11.72 1.82
N LEU A 434 -9.05 -11.59 0.83
CA LEU A 434 -9.02 -12.49 -0.32
C LEU A 434 -8.14 -13.70 0.02
N THR A 435 -8.65 -14.90 -0.23
CA THR A 435 -7.82 -16.11 -0.20
C THR A 435 -7.03 -16.24 -1.50
N ASP A 436 -6.00 -17.08 -1.52
CA ASP A 436 -5.24 -17.37 -2.75
C ASP A 436 -6.14 -17.89 -3.88
N GLU A 437 -7.22 -18.58 -3.54
CA GLU A 437 -8.23 -19.05 -4.49
C GLU A 437 -9.00 -17.88 -5.11
N HIS A 438 -9.46 -16.93 -4.29
CA HIS A 438 -10.15 -15.74 -4.78
C HIS A 438 -9.23 -14.89 -5.68
N ILE A 439 -7.97 -14.70 -5.29
CA ILE A 439 -6.96 -13.99 -6.10
C ILE A 439 -6.80 -14.70 -7.46
N ARG A 440 -6.63 -16.03 -7.44
CA ARG A 440 -6.47 -16.84 -8.65
C ARG A 440 -7.69 -16.73 -9.55
N GLN A 441 -8.90 -16.88 -9.02
CA GLN A 441 -10.14 -16.78 -9.78
C GLN A 441 -10.28 -15.43 -10.47
N ILE A 442 -10.07 -14.33 -9.74
CA ILE A 442 -10.13 -12.97 -10.30
C ILE A 442 -9.08 -12.80 -11.40
N TYR A 443 -7.84 -13.27 -11.14
CA TYR A 443 -6.74 -13.17 -12.10
C TYR A 443 -6.99 -14.00 -13.34
N GLU A 444 -7.52 -15.22 -13.23
CA GLU A 444 -7.83 -16.10 -14.37
C GLU A 444 -8.93 -15.50 -15.25
N ILE A 445 -9.97 -14.91 -14.67
CA ILE A 445 -11.01 -14.19 -15.42
C ILE A 445 -10.37 -13.04 -16.21
N TYR A 446 -9.48 -12.26 -15.59
CA TYR A 446 -8.78 -11.17 -16.25
C TYR A 446 -7.83 -11.66 -17.35
N ARG A 447 -6.98 -12.65 -17.07
CA ARG A 447 -6.00 -13.22 -18.01
C ARG A 447 -6.65 -13.83 -19.23
N ASP A 448 -7.72 -14.61 -19.01
CA ASP A 448 -8.39 -15.38 -20.05
C ASP A 448 -9.49 -14.57 -20.74
N TRP A 449 -9.69 -13.31 -20.35
CA TRP A 449 -10.67 -12.37 -20.91
C TRP A 449 -12.08 -12.96 -20.97
N ARG A 450 -12.60 -13.44 -19.81
CA ARG A 450 -13.86 -14.20 -19.76
C ARG A 450 -15.01 -13.36 -19.20
N ALA A 451 -16.19 -13.49 -19.83
CA ALA A 451 -17.45 -13.09 -19.25
C ALA A 451 -18.05 -14.28 -18.51
N GLU A 452 -18.36 -14.12 -17.23
CA GLU A 452 -18.96 -15.15 -16.37
C GLU A 452 -20.20 -14.59 -15.69
N ASP A 453 -21.32 -15.32 -15.75
CA ASP A 453 -22.58 -14.90 -15.13
C ASP A 453 -22.41 -14.60 -13.64
N GLY A 454 -22.92 -13.45 -13.20
CA GLY A 454 -22.82 -12.99 -11.81
C GLY A 454 -21.44 -12.53 -11.35
N VAL A 455 -20.38 -12.63 -12.19
CA VAL A 455 -18.99 -12.28 -11.80
C VAL A 455 -18.36 -11.30 -12.76
N SER A 456 -18.49 -11.46 -14.08
CA SER A 456 -17.81 -10.57 -15.03
C SER A 456 -18.61 -10.33 -16.30
N ALA A 457 -18.37 -9.18 -16.94
CA ALA A 457 -18.96 -8.81 -18.22
C ALA A 457 -17.90 -8.12 -19.10
N ILE A 458 -17.98 -8.36 -20.40
CA ILE A 458 -17.20 -7.62 -21.40
C ILE A 458 -18.15 -6.64 -22.08
N ILE A 459 -17.84 -5.36 -22.02
CA ILE A 459 -18.62 -4.31 -22.67
C ILE A 459 -17.81 -3.64 -23.77
N THR A 460 -18.50 -3.05 -24.73
CA THR A 460 -17.86 -2.23 -25.76
C THR A 460 -17.69 -0.78 -25.29
N THR A 461 -16.76 -0.04 -25.89
CA THR A 461 -16.61 1.42 -25.67
C THR A 461 -17.90 2.17 -26.01
N ALA A 462 -18.65 1.73 -27.05
CA ALA A 462 -19.95 2.27 -27.41
C ALA A 462 -21.03 2.02 -26.33
N GLU A 463 -20.97 0.90 -25.66
CA GLU A 463 -21.85 0.57 -24.54
C GLU A 463 -21.51 1.41 -23.30
N ALA A 464 -20.25 1.61 -23.00
CA ALA A 464 -19.81 2.54 -21.97
C ALA A 464 -20.31 3.96 -22.24
N ALA A 465 -20.24 4.45 -23.49
CA ALA A 465 -20.76 5.75 -23.89
C ALA A 465 -22.28 5.87 -23.68
N ARG A 466 -23.06 4.84 -24.05
CA ARG A 466 -24.50 4.80 -23.82
C ARG A 466 -24.88 4.84 -22.32
N ASN A 467 -24.01 4.36 -21.46
CA ASN A 467 -24.15 4.41 -20.01
C ASN A 467 -23.47 5.65 -19.37
N ASP A 468 -23.29 6.72 -20.15
CA ASP A 468 -22.66 7.96 -19.73
C ASP A 468 -21.29 7.73 -19.03
N TYR A 469 -20.50 6.82 -19.60
CA TYR A 469 -19.15 6.43 -19.15
C TYR A 469 -19.08 5.93 -17.70
N ASN A 470 -20.19 5.42 -17.17
CA ASN A 470 -20.19 4.69 -15.90
C ASN A 470 -19.58 3.31 -16.12
N LEU A 471 -18.49 3.02 -15.44
CA LEU A 471 -17.78 1.73 -15.54
C LEU A 471 -17.86 0.91 -14.24
N SER A 472 -18.83 1.21 -13.37
CA SER A 472 -19.04 0.39 -12.17
C SER A 472 -19.42 -1.04 -12.55
N PRO A 473 -18.66 -2.07 -12.17
CA PRO A 473 -18.98 -3.45 -12.51
C PRO A 473 -20.37 -3.91 -12.04
N SER A 474 -20.85 -3.40 -10.90
CA SER A 474 -22.18 -3.71 -10.38
C SER A 474 -23.33 -3.30 -11.31
N ARG A 475 -23.07 -2.39 -12.26
CA ARG A 475 -24.08 -1.95 -13.23
C ARG A 475 -24.27 -2.93 -14.36
N TYR A 476 -23.24 -3.70 -14.71
CA TYR A 476 -23.21 -4.56 -15.90
C TYR A 476 -23.22 -6.06 -15.57
N VAL A 477 -22.78 -6.39 -14.36
CA VAL A 477 -22.76 -7.77 -13.88
C VAL A 477 -23.98 -7.98 -13.02
N ALA A 478 -24.98 -8.70 -13.53
CA ALA A 478 -26.16 -9.07 -12.79
C ALA A 478 -25.77 -9.93 -11.58
N SER A 479 -26.22 -9.57 -10.38
CA SER A 479 -26.12 -10.44 -9.22
C SER A 479 -27.42 -11.24 -9.12
N ASP A 480 -27.32 -12.55 -8.98
CA ASP A 480 -28.48 -13.45 -8.81
C ASP A 480 -29.36 -13.13 -7.57
N ASP A 481 -28.89 -12.24 -6.71
CA ASP A 481 -29.56 -11.80 -5.47
C ASP A 481 -30.21 -10.42 -5.59
N VAL A 482 -30.54 -9.93 -6.75
CA VAL A 482 -31.41 -8.77 -6.86
C VAL A 482 -32.81 -9.24 -6.53
N GLU A 483 -33.20 -9.14 -5.24
CA GLU A 483 -34.62 -9.09 -4.92
C GLU A 483 -35.27 -8.08 -5.87
N PRO A 484 -36.38 -8.46 -6.54
CA PRO A 484 -37.05 -7.54 -7.45
C PRO A 484 -37.26 -6.21 -6.68
N PRO A 485 -37.00 -5.06 -7.33
CA PRO A 485 -37.17 -3.78 -6.65
C PRO A 485 -38.57 -3.74 -6.02
N LEU A 486 -38.61 -3.44 -4.73
CA LEU A 486 -39.87 -3.29 -4.01
C LEU A 486 -40.81 -2.39 -4.84
N PRO A 487 -42.09 -2.73 -4.96
CA PRO A 487 -43.07 -1.82 -5.55
C PRO A 487 -42.91 -0.44 -4.93
N LEU A 488 -42.98 0.62 -5.74
CA LEU A 488 -42.78 1.99 -5.26
C LEU A 488 -43.60 2.32 -4.02
N GLU A 489 -44.83 1.83 -3.98
CA GLU A 489 -45.77 2.00 -2.86
C GLU A 489 -45.23 1.36 -1.56
N GLU A 490 -44.67 0.17 -1.66
CA GLU A 490 -44.08 -0.56 -0.52
C GLU A 490 -42.76 0.09 -0.07
N ALA A 491 -41.94 0.54 -1.01
CA ALA A 491 -40.70 1.28 -0.72
C ALA A 491 -41.00 2.61 0.01
N LEU A 492 -42.06 3.33 -0.38
CA LEU A 492 -42.49 4.55 0.28
C LEU A 492 -43.03 4.31 1.70
N VAL A 493 -43.73 3.20 1.93
CA VAL A 493 -44.17 2.80 3.27
C VAL A 493 -42.97 2.51 4.18
N LEU A 494 -41.99 1.74 3.69
CA LEU A 494 -40.78 1.42 4.45
C LEU A 494 -39.93 2.67 4.73
N LEU A 495 -39.86 3.61 3.78
CA LEU A 495 -39.19 4.89 3.98
C LEU A 495 -39.85 5.69 5.09
N ALA A 496 -41.20 5.82 5.06
CA ALA A 496 -41.95 6.53 6.09
C ALA A 496 -41.74 5.89 7.48
N GLN A 497 -41.77 4.55 7.57
CA GLN A 497 -41.49 3.85 8.83
C GLN A 497 -40.08 4.08 9.34
N ALA A 498 -39.08 4.08 8.44
CA ALA A 498 -37.68 4.36 8.80
C ALA A 498 -37.48 5.82 9.26
N GLU A 499 -38.19 6.78 8.65
CA GLU A 499 -38.18 8.19 9.07
C GLU A 499 -38.81 8.37 10.44
N GLU A 500 -39.91 7.67 10.73
CA GLU A 500 -40.58 7.69 12.04
C GLU A 500 -39.67 7.09 13.13
N ALA A 501 -39.08 5.91 12.90
CA ALA A 501 -38.13 5.28 13.81
C ALA A 501 -36.88 6.14 14.06
N ARG A 502 -36.41 6.82 13.01
CA ARG A 502 -35.30 7.78 13.14
C ARG A 502 -35.72 8.97 14.02
N ALA A 503 -36.90 9.51 13.84
CA ALA A 503 -37.38 10.65 14.64
C ALA A 503 -37.53 10.28 16.14
N GLU A 504 -37.96 9.05 16.44
CA GLU A 504 -38.01 8.53 17.81
C GLU A 504 -36.62 8.42 18.43
N THR A 505 -35.68 7.80 17.70
CA THR A 505 -34.30 7.64 18.17
C THR A 505 -33.58 8.99 18.34
N ASP A 506 -33.84 9.94 17.43
CA ASP A 506 -33.35 11.30 17.51
C ASP A 506 -33.92 12.05 18.75
N ALA A 507 -35.18 11.83 19.10
CA ALA A 507 -35.79 12.41 20.31
C ALA A 507 -35.21 11.80 21.60
N GLU A 508 -34.95 10.49 21.63
CA GLU A 508 -34.28 9.81 22.75
C GLU A 508 -32.85 10.35 22.95
N LEU A 509 -32.12 10.51 21.84
CA LEU A 509 -30.78 11.07 21.87
C LEU A 509 -30.77 12.51 22.39
N ASP A 510 -31.69 13.34 21.91
CA ASP A 510 -31.83 14.72 22.37
C ASP A 510 -32.16 14.78 23.86
N ALA A 511 -33.01 13.89 24.38
CA ALA A 511 -33.32 13.80 25.81
C ALA A 511 -32.09 13.44 26.65
N VAL A 512 -31.28 12.49 26.19
CA VAL A 512 -30.02 12.08 26.87
C VAL A 512 -29.00 13.23 26.85
N LEU A 513 -28.85 13.91 25.72
CA LEU A 513 -27.94 15.05 25.59
C LEU A 513 -28.36 16.24 26.45
N GLN A 514 -29.66 16.53 26.53
CA GLN A 514 -30.18 17.55 27.47
C GLN A 514 -29.88 17.18 28.93
N ALA A 515 -30.09 15.92 29.30
CA ALA A 515 -29.77 15.43 30.66
C ALA A 515 -28.29 15.53 31.01
N LEU A 516 -27.41 15.42 30.00
CA LEU A 516 -25.96 15.59 30.12
C LEU A 516 -25.48 17.05 30.02
N GLY A 517 -26.38 18.01 29.84
CA GLY A 517 -26.07 19.45 29.76
C GLY A 517 -25.65 19.95 28.35
N PHE A 518 -25.78 19.11 27.32
CA PHE A 518 -25.55 19.49 25.92
C PHE A 518 -26.84 20.01 25.26
N GLY A 519 -27.35 21.16 25.67
CA GLY A 519 -28.52 21.80 25.02
C GLY A 519 -28.19 22.33 23.63
N ASN A 520 -29.02 22.01 22.60
CA ASN A 520 -28.92 22.50 21.21
C ASN A 520 -27.70 22.09 20.38
N TRP A 521 -27.09 20.92 20.60
CA TRP A 521 -25.94 20.44 19.85
C TRP A 521 -26.15 20.32 18.32
N ARG A 522 -27.40 20.17 17.85
CA ARG A 522 -27.72 20.09 16.41
C ARG A 522 -27.56 21.43 15.67
N ILE A 523 -27.61 22.54 16.36
CA ILE A 523 -27.48 23.88 15.75
C ILE A 523 -25.99 24.18 15.47
N GLU A 524 -25.06 23.62 16.24
CA GLU A 524 -23.64 23.88 16.09
C GLU A 524 -22.93 22.98 15.05
N ASN A 525 -23.48 21.80 14.73
CA ASN A 525 -22.87 20.83 13.81
C ASN A 525 -23.62 20.65 12.47
N GLY A 526 -24.65 21.44 12.21
CA GLY A 526 -25.52 21.40 11.01
C GLY A 526 -25.15 22.41 9.92
N LYS A 527 -23.85 22.76 9.75
CA LYS A 527 -23.37 23.52 8.58
C LYS A 527 -22.19 22.85 7.94
#